data_f8b37fd61f18a93b94269e66475bc1de
#
_entry.id   f8b37fd61f18a93b94269e66475bc1de
#
_cell.length_a   1.000
_cell.length_b   1.000
_cell.length_c   1.000
_cell.angle_alpha   90.00
_cell.angle_beta   90.00
_cell.angle_gamma   90.00
#
_symmetry.space_group_name_H-M   'P 1'
#
loop_
_entity.id
_entity.type
_entity.pdbx_description
1 polymer ?
#
loop_
_entity_poly.entity_id
_entity_poly.type
_entity_poly.pdbx_seq_one_letter_code
_entity_poly.pdbx_strand_id
1 'polypeptide(L)'
;RMFKADGFKIVIFSGRNDRSFVATKHWLTRFDVPFDLLVMRPDKFKANSWPIADGNPATPDMRFMPDQILKKQMLDTFVDINDVFLVVDDRDKVVKMWRDLGLNTFQVAPGDF
;
A
#
# COMPACT_ATOMS: atom_id res chain seq x y z
N ARG A 1 12.83 7.79 7.82
CA ARG A 1 14.16 8.26 7.43
C ARG A 1 15.28 7.32 7.83
N MET A 2 15.21 6.83 9.04
CA MET A 2 16.24 5.91 9.54
C MET A 2 16.34 4.66 8.66
N PHE A 3 15.21 4.09 8.28
CA PHE A 3 15.23 2.90 7.42
C PHE A 3 15.81 3.19 6.04
N LYS A 4 15.49 4.37 5.48
CA LYS A 4 16.06 4.77 4.20
C LYS A 4 17.57 4.96 4.29
N ALA A 5 18.04 5.58 5.36
CA ALA A 5 19.45 5.78 5.58
C ALA A 5 20.23 4.46 5.75
N ASP A 6 19.55 3.44 6.28
CA ASP A 6 20.15 2.11 6.49
C ASP A 6 20.07 1.22 5.24
N GLY A 7 19.68 1.79 4.09
CA GLY A 7 19.61 1.04 2.85
C GLY A 7 18.27 0.37 2.58
N PHE A 8 17.30 0.54 3.48
CA PHE A 8 15.96 0.01 3.25
C PHE A 8 15.20 0.85 2.25
N LYS A 9 14.36 0.20 1.46
CA LYS A 9 13.41 0.89 0.58
C LYS A 9 12.10 1.09 1.30
N ILE A 10 11.49 2.24 1.06
CA ILE A 10 10.21 2.62 1.66
C ILE A 10 9.15 2.59 0.58
N VAL A 11 8.14 1.76 0.80
CA VAL A 11 6.99 1.62 -0.10
C VAL A 11 5.76 2.07 0.66
N ILE A 12 4.96 2.95 0.05
CA ILE A 12 3.73 3.47 0.64
C ILE A 12 2.56 2.90 -0.14
N PHE A 13 1.67 2.20 0.58
CA PHE A 13 0.38 1.74 0.05
C PHE A 13 -0.73 2.61 0.62
N SER A 14 -1.49 3.25 -0.25
CA SER A 14 -2.58 4.13 0.15
C SER A 14 -3.91 3.64 -0.38
N GLY A 15 -4.93 3.65 0.47
CA GLY A 15 -6.30 3.36 0.06
C GLY A 15 -6.97 4.53 -0.66
N ARG A 16 -6.31 5.68 -0.78
CA ARG A 16 -6.85 6.82 -1.50
C ARG A 16 -6.82 6.55 -3.00
N ASN A 17 -7.81 7.12 -3.69
CA ASN A 17 -7.91 6.97 -5.14
C ASN A 17 -6.72 7.64 -5.85
N ASP A 18 -6.23 7.02 -6.92
CA ASP A 18 -5.05 7.49 -7.64
C ASP A 18 -5.29 8.80 -8.42
N ARG A 19 -6.53 9.28 -8.50
CA ARG A 19 -6.80 10.64 -8.99
C ARG A 19 -6.07 11.68 -8.13
N SER A 20 -5.79 11.34 -6.88
CA SER A 20 -5.05 12.20 -5.95
C SER A 20 -3.55 11.91 -5.95
N PHE A 21 -3.03 11.17 -6.92
CA PHE A 21 -1.63 10.73 -6.93
C PHE A 21 -0.66 11.91 -6.89
N VAL A 22 -0.84 12.87 -7.78
CA VAL A 22 0.07 14.03 -7.86
C VAL A 22 0.00 14.85 -6.57
N ALA A 23 -1.22 15.11 -6.07
CA ALA A 23 -1.40 15.86 -4.83
C ALA A 23 -0.78 15.14 -3.64
N THR A 24 -0.93 13.81 -3.55
CA THR A 24 -0.38 13.00 -2.47
C THR A 24 1.15 12.99 -2.52
N LYS A 25 1.72 12.80 -3.70
CA LYS A 25 3.17 12.84 -3.90
C LYS A 25 3.74 14.21 -3.51
N HIS A 26 3.06 15.28 -3.91
CA HIS A 26 3.46 16.63 -3.55
C HIS A 26 3.42 16.84 -2.04
N TRP A 27 2.36 16.37 -1.38
CA TRP A 27 2.22 16.45 0.07
C TRP A 27 3.35 15.71 0.80
N LEU A 28 3.66 14.49 0.37
CA LEU A 28 4.74 13.70 0.96
C LEU A 28 6.09 14.41 0.82
N THR A 29 6.34 14.98 -0.35
CA THR A 29 7.58 15.73 -0.60
C THR A 29 7.66 16.97 0.26
N ARG A 30 6.55 17.71 0.40
CA ARG A 30 6.49 18.94 1.20
C ARG A 30 6.79 18.67 2.67
N PHE A 31 6.34 17.54 3.21
CA PHE A 31 6.55 17.18 4.61
C PHE A 31 7.77 16.29 4.83
N ASP A 32 8.62 16.20 3.80
CA ASP A 32 9.88 15.46 3.87
C ASP A 32 9.69 13.99 4.29
N VAL A 33 8.65 13.35 3.77
CA VAL A 33 8.40 11.93 3.96
C VAL A 33 9.10 11.17 2.82
N PRO A 34 10.19 10.44 3.11
CA PRO A 34 10.91 9.72 2.07
C PRO A 34 10.13 8.48 1.62
N PHE A 35 10.15 8.20 0.32
CA PHE A 35 9.59 6.97 -0.21
C PHE A 35 10.25 6.62 -1.54
N ASP A 36 10.28 5.33 -1.85
CA ASP A 36 10.80 4.82 -3.10
C ASP A 36 9.68 4.48 -4.08
N LEU A 37 8.52 4.10 -3.56
CA LEU A 37 7.36 3.74 -4.36
C LEU A 37 6.09 4.15 -3.62
N LEU A 38 5.18 4.77 -4.33
CA LEU A 38 3.84 5.11 -3.85
C LEU A 38 2.82 4.36 -4.70
N VAL A 39 2.03 3.51 -4.07
CA VAL A 39 0.96 2.76 -4.73
C VAL A 39 -0.36 3.21 -4.14
N MET A 40 -1.29 3.62 -5.01
CA MET A 40 -2.59 4.13 -4.61
C MET A 40 -3.72 3.29 -5.21
N ARG A 41 -4.91 3.39 -4.63
CA ARG A 41 -6.10 2.70 -5.11
C ARG A 41 -6.40 3.11 -6.55
N PRO A 42 -6.54 2.17 -7.48
CA PRO A 42 -6.93 2.51 -8.86
C PRO A 42 -8.30 3.18 -8.90
N ASP A 43 -8.45 4.11 -9.84
CA ASP A 43 -9.71 4.78 -10.08
C ASP A 43 -10.59 3.90 -10.95
N LYS A 44 -11.36 3.04 -10.36
CA LYS A 44 -12.31 2.11 -10.96
C LYS A 44 -11.67 0.79 -11.36
N PHE A 45 -11.19 0.67 -12.58
CA PHE A 45 -10.51 -0.54 -13.02
C PHE A 45 -9.02 -0.34 -12.92
N LYS A 46 -8.33 -1.44 -12.83
CA LYS A 46 -6.91 -1.40 -12.89
C LYS A 46 -6.50 -0.64 -14.16
N ALA A 47 -5.88 0.49 -13.94
CA ALA A 47 -5.36 1.28 -15.03
C ALA A 47 -3.97 0.79 -15.45
N ASN A 48 -3.33 1.54 -16.31
CA ASN A 48 -2.03 1.18 -16.88
C ASN A 48 -0.90 1.07 -15.85
N SER A 49 -1.08 1.68 -14.69
CA SER A 49 -0.09 1.68 -13.62
C SER A 49 -0.06 0.37 -12.80
N TRP A 50 -1.06 -0.48 -12.96
CA TRP A 50 -1.13 -1.75 -12.24
C TRP A 50 -1.08 -2.91 -13.22
N PRO A 51 -0.17 -3.82 -13.10
CA PRO A 51 -0.29 -5.10 -13.79
C PRO A 51 -1.48 -5.86 -13.24
N ILE A 52 -2.15 -6.61 -14.08
CA ILE A 52 -3.22 -7.49 -13.62
C ILE A 52 -2.55 -8.62 -12.85
N ALA A 53 -2.75 -8.65 -11.55
CA ALA A 53 -1.98 -9.51 -10.66
C ALA A 53 -2.13 -10.99 -10.97
N ASP A 54 -3.30 -11.39 -11.46
CA ASP A 54 -3.63 -12.78 -11.76
C ASP A 54 -3.89 -13.03 -13.26
N GLY A 55 -3.67 -12.02 -14.08
CA GLY A 55 -3.98 -12.11 -15.51
C GLY A 55 -5.47 -12.12 -15.80
N ASN A 56 -6.33 -11.88 -14.83
CA ASN A 56 -7.77 -11.91 -15.02
C ASN A 56 -8.26 -10.58 -15.58
N PRO A 57 -8.82 -10.55 -16.80
CA PRO A 57 -9.33 -9.32 -17.38
C PRO A 57 -10.57 -8.80 -16.68
N ALA A 58 -11.22 -9.61 -15.86
CA ALA A 58 -12.40 -9.23 -15.10
C ALA A 58 -12.04 -8.65 -13.73
N THR A 59 -10.96 -7.88 -13.64
CA THR A 59 -10.58 -7.19 -12.41
C THR A 59 -11.76 -6.38 -11.90
N PRO A 60 -12.20 -6.60 -10.66
CA PRO A 60 -13.35 -5.87 -10.14
C PRO A 60 -13.05 -4.39 -10.00
N ASP A 61 -14.12 -3.62 -9.90
CA ASP A 61 -14.01 -2.18 -9.65
C ASP A 61 -13.32 -1.96 -8.29
N MET A 62 -12.13 -1.40 -8.33
CA MET A 62 -11.30 -1.29 -7.14
C MET A 62 -11.63 -0.06 -6.29
N ARG A 63 -12.51 0.82 -6.76
CA ARG A 63 -12.90 2.02 -5.99
C ARG A 63 -13.51 1.67 -4.64
N PHE A 64 -14.23 0.54 -4.58
CA PHE A 64 -14.97 0.13 -3.39
C PHE A 64 -14.40 -1.12 -2.74
N MET A 65 -13.24 -1.56 -3.17
CA MET A 65 -12.59 -2.74 -2.59
C MET A 65 -12.17 -2.43 -1.14
N PRO A 66 -12.48 -3.31 -0.18
CA PRO A 66 -12.01 -3.14 1.19
C PRO A 66 -10.50 -2.99 1.25
N ASP A 67 -10.01 -2.13 2.15
CA ASP A 67 -8.59 -1.81 2.24
C ASP A 67 -7.70 -3.02 2.46
N GLN A 68 -8.13 -3.96 3.29
CA GLN A 68 -7.31 -5.14 3.58
C GLN A 68 -7.15 -6.04 2.35
N ILE A 69 -8.15 -6.09 1.47
CA ILE A 69 -8.08 -6.83 0.22
C ILE A 69 -7.23 -6.07 -0.79
N LEU A 70 -7.45 -4.76 -0.90
CA LEU A 70 -6.71 -3.89 -1.80
C LEU A 70 -5.21 -3.92 -1.48
N LYS A 71 -4.85 -3.73 -0.24
CA LYS A 71 -3.44 -3.67 0.18
C LYS A 71 -2.75 -5.02 0.05
N LYS A 72 -3.47 -6.12 0.22
CA LYS A 72 -2.94 -7.46 -0.07
C LYS A 72 -2.59 -7.58 -1.54
N GLN A 73 -3.43 -7.10 -2.44
CA GLN A 73 -3.15 -7.10 -3.87
C GLN A 73 -1.97 -6.18 -4.21
N MET A 74 -1.85 -5.05 -3.55
CA MET A 74 -0.69 -4.17 -3.72
C MET A 74 0.60 -4.91 -3.34
N LEU A 75 0.60 -5.61 -2.23
CA LEU A 75 1.75 -6.41 -1.82
C LEU A 75 2.09 -7.45 -2.88
N ASP A 76 1.11 -8.25 -3.29
CA ASP A 76 1.33 -9.33 -4.25
C ASP A 76 1.81 -8.83 -5.61
N THR A 77 1.43 -7.61 -5.98
CA THR A 77 1.74 -7.03 -7.28
C THR A 77 3.10 -6.34 -7.31
N PHE A 78 3.46 -5.62 -6.25
CA PHE A 78 4.59 -4.71 -6.29
C PHE A 78 5.77 -5.12 -5.40
N VAL A 79 5.57 -6.01 -4.45
CA VAL A 79 6.59 -6.34 -3.45
C VAL A 79 6.66 -7.85 -3.26
N ASP A 80 7.87 -8.36 -3.10
CA ASP A 80 8.08 -9.73 -2.65
C ASP A 80 7.93 -9.77 -1.14
N ILE A 81 7.02 -10.60 -0.64
CA ILE A 81 6.76 -10.72 0.80
C ILE A 81 8.02 -11.07 1.60
N ASN A 82 8.95 -11.80 0.99
CA ASN A 82 10.20 -12.19 1.65
C ASN A 82 11.15 -11.01 1.87
N ASP A 83 10.93 -9.91 1.16
CA ASP A 83 11.75 -8.71 1.28
C ASP A 83 11.19 -7.72 2.29
N VAL A 84 10.02 -7.99 2.88
CA VAL A 84 9.40 -7.08 3.84
C VAL A 84 10.05 -7.25 5.21
N PHE A 85 10.62 -6.16 5.73
CA PHE A 85 11.20 -6.13 7.06
C PHE A 85 10.18 -5.77 8.13
N LEU A 86 9.40 -4.73 7.86
CA LEU A 86 8.45 -4.18 8.81
C LEU A 86 7.30 -3.51 8.07
N VAL A 87 6.08 -3.67 8.60
CA VAL A 87 4.90 -2.96 8.13
C VAL A 87 4.44 -2.02 9.24
N VAL A 88 4.04 -0.81 8.85
CA VAL A 88 3.45 0.18 9.74
C VAL A 88 2.07 0.53 9.20
N ASP A 89 1.05 0.38 10.02
CA ASP A 89 -0.33 0.67 9.62
C ASP A 89 -1.14 1.01 10.87
N ASP A 90 -2.36 1.52 10.68
CA ASP A 90 -3.20 1.93 11.81
C ASP A 90 -4.60 1.28 11.81
N ARG A 91 -5.11 0.85 10.66
CA ARG A 91 -6.45 0.27 10.56
C ARG A 91 -6.44 -1.18 11.01
N ASP A 92 -7.30 -1.53 11.97
CA ASP A 92 -7.34 -2.86 12.58
C ASP A 92 -7.45 -3.99 11.55
N LYS A 93 -8.33 -3.85 10.57
CA LYS A 93 -8.55 -4.87 9.54
C LYS A 93 -7.31 -5.10 8.69
N VAL A 94 -6.61 -4.04 8.38
CA VAL A 94 -5.39 -4.10 7.55
C VAL A 94 -4.24 -4.68 8.38
N VAL A 95 -4.08 -4.24 9.61
CA VAL A 95 -3.07 -4.76 10.54
C VAL A 95 -3.25 -6.27 10.73
N LYS A 96 -4.49 -6.71 10.93
CA LYS A 96 -4.79 -8.12 11.06
C LYS A 96 -4.37 -8.90 9.82
N MET A 97 -4.66 -8.36 8.65
CA MET A 97 -4.28 -9.00 7.38
C MET A 97 -2.76 -9.14 7.28
N TRP A 98 -1.99 -8.09 7.58
CA TRP A 98 -0.53 -8.17 7.55
C TRP A 98 0.01 -9.20 8.51
N ARG A 99 -0.53 -9.25 9.74
CA ARG A 99 -0.10 -10.20 10.76
C ARG A 99 -0.46 -11.63 10.40
N ASP A 100 -1.63 -11.85 9.79
CA ASP A 100 -2.04 -13.17 9.33
C ASP A 100 -1.12 -13.70 8.22
N LEU A 101 -0.47 -12.82 7.48
CA LEU A 101 0.55 -13.19 6.49
C LEU A 101 1.92 -13.47 7.10
N GLY A 102 2.07 -13.32 8.42
CA GLY A 102 3.32 -13.54 9.12
C GLY A 102 4.26 -12.34 9.11
N LEU A 103 3.78 -11.16 8.75
CA LEU A 103 4.60 -9.96 8.69
C LEU A 103 4.67 -9.26 10.05
N ASN A 104 5.86 -8.79 10.40
CA ASN A 104 6.04 -7.93 11.56
C ASN A 104 5.31 -6.62 11.29
N THR A 105 4.34 -6.28 12.13
CA THR A 105 3.49 -5.12 11.91
C THR A 105 3.42 -4.28 13.17
N PHE A 106 3.77 -3.01 13.03
CA PHE A 106 3.59 -2.01 14.08
C PHE A 106 2.30 -1.24 13.82
N GLN A 107 1.37 -1.33 14.76
CA GLN A 107 0.13 -0.54 14.69
C GLN A 107 0.33 0.77 15.44
N VAL A 108 0.26 1.88 14.71
CA VAL A 108 0.56 3.21 15.25
C VAL A 108 -0.47 3.61 16.30
N ALA A 109 -1.76 3.30 16.04
CA ALA A 109 -2.86 3.58 16.94
C ALA A 109 -4.02 2.65 16.61
N PRO A 110 -4.89 2.32 17.61
CA PRO A 110 -6.08 1.53 17.30
C PRO A 110 -6.94 2.21 16.25
N GLY A 111 -7.44 1.46 15.30
CA GLY A 111 -8.19 2.01 14.17
C GLY A 111 -9.29 1.08 13.70
N ASP A 112 -10.44 1.15 14.32
CA ASP A 112 -11.63 0.39 13.95
C ASP A 112 -12.42 1.16 12.88
N PHE A 113 -11.85 1.29 11.70
CA PHE A 113 -12.49 2.04 10.61
C PHE A 113 -12.22 1.42 9.24
#